data_6c810c1124792aaea00d578fc0579235
#
_entry.id   6c810c1124792aaea00d578fc0579235
#
_cell.length_a   1.000
_cell.length_b   1.000
_cell.length_c   1.000
_cell.angle_alpha   90.00
_cell.angle_beta   90.00
_cell.angle_gamma   90.00
#
_symmetry.space_group_name_H-M   'P 1'
#
loop_
_entity.id
_entity.type
_entity.pdbx_description
1 polymer ?
#
loop_
_entity_poly.entity_id
_entity_poly.type
_entity_poly.pdbx_seq_one_letter_code
_entity_poly.pdbx_strand_id
1 'polypeptide(L)'
;MTEREEVLKYGLSFPNTYQEAPFHDDNWQLVRVKKTKKAFLWTYERDGYINLNVKVSPEWRDFWRDTYAAVVPGWHQNKEHWNTIILDGTIPEDEIKRMIAESYDLVTDSPSKRIYEAVKKIPKGKVATYGQVAEMAGNKKMARAVGNALHKNPEPGVIPCHRVVDSKGNLADEFAFGGLGAQAKLLKEEGVVVVDGRVDLNVFQM
;
A
#
# COMPACT_ATOMS: atom_id res chain seq x y z
N MET A 1 -12.05 -20.19 -9.41
CA MET A 1 -12.93 -19.02 -9.06
C MET A 1 -13.68 -18.62 -10.31
N THR A 2 -14.96 -18.96 -10.39
CA THR A 2 -15.84 -18.67 -11.52
C THR A 2 -17.14 -17.97 -11.08
N GLU A 3 -17.46 -18.05 -9.80
CA GLU A 3 -18.69 -17.52 -9.24
C GLU A 3 -18.52 -16.13 -8.61
N ARG A 4 -19.56 -15.30 -8.76
CA ARG A 4 -19.58 -13.94 -8.21
C ARG A 4 -19.38 -13.91 -6.69
N GLU A 5 -20.02 -14.84 -5.98
CA GLU A 5 -19.95 -14.90 -4.53
C GLU A 5 -18.54 -15.19 -4.00
N GLU A 6 -17.79 -16.06 -4.68
CA GLU A 6 -16.40 -16.37 -4.33
C GLU A 6 -15.52 -15.12 -4.44
N VAL A 7 -15.70 -14.37 -5.54
CA VAL A 7 -14.97 -13.12 -5.80
C VAL A 7 -15.28 -12.06 -4.78
N LEU A 8 -16.57 -11.82 -4.51
CA LEU A 8 -17.00 -10.83 -3.52
C LEU A 8 -16.51 -11.20 -2.12
N LYS A 9 -16.61 -12.49 -1.74
CA LYS A 9 -16.08 -12.99 -0.47
C LYS A 9 -14.57 -12.73 -0.35
N TYR A 10 -13.82 -12.99 -1.40
CA TYR A 10 -12.38 -12.68 -1.41
C TYR A 10 -12.12 -11.17 -1.31
N GLY A 11 -12.81 -10.35 -2.08
CA GLY A 11 -12.71 -8.87 -1.98
C GLY A 11 -13.07 -8.34 -0.59
N LEU A 12 -14.05 -8.93 0.08
CA LEU A 12 -14.46 -8.56 1.44
C LEU A 12 -13.51 -9.07 2.53
N SER A 13 -12.61 -9.99 2.23
CA SER A 13 -11.58 -10.45 3.17
C SER A 13 -10.48 -9.42 3.42
N PHE A 14 -10.33 -8.41 2.54
CA PHE A 14 -9.38 -7.33 2.74
C PHE A 14 -9.83 -6.36 3.86
N PRO A 15 -8.89 -5.77 4.61
CA PRO A 15 -9.21 -4.87 5.70
C PRO A 15 -10.03 -3.64 5.25
N ASN A 16 -11.00 -3.24 6.08
CA ASN A 16 -11.76 -2.00 5.89
C ASN A 16 -12.52 -1.92 4.55
N THR A 17 -13.06 -3.02 4.09
CA THR A 17 -13.87 -3.10 2.87
C THR A 17 -15.37 -3.20 3.17
N TYR A 18 -16.18 -2.92 2.17
CA TYR A 18 -17.62 -3.14 2.17
C TYR A 18 -18.13 -3.32 0.76
N GLN A 19 -19.23 -4.04 0.64
CA GLN A 19 -19.95 -4.27 -0.62
C GLN A 19 -21.01 -3.21 -0.84
N GLU A 20 -21.26 -2.88 -2.10
CA GLU A 20 -22.29 -1.93 -2.54
C GLU A 20 -22.85 -2.36 -3.89
N ALA A 21 -24.17 -2.22 -4.07
CA ALA A 21 -24.82 -2.26 -5.37
C ALA A 21 -25.01 -0.82 -5.86
N PRO A 22 -24.24 -0.36 -6.88
CA PRO A 22 -24.18 1.06 -7.24
C PRO A 22 -25.39 1.52 -8.08
N PHE A 23 -26.14 0.58 -8.64
CA PHE A 23 -27.26 0.83 -9.52
C PHE A 23 -28.54 0.15 -9.00
N HIS A 24 -29.67 0.45 -9.62
CA HIS A 24 -30.97 -0.17 -9.28
C HIS A 24 -31.13 -1.58 -9.83
N ASP A 25 -30.22 -2.02 -10.70
CA ASP A 25 -30.16 -3.41 -11.15
C ASP A 25 -29.26 -4.26 -10.25
N ASP A 26 -29.57 -5.53 -10.13
CA ASP A 26 -28.79 -6.46 -9.30
C ASP A 26 -27.56 -6.99 -10.01
N ASN A 27 -27.33 -6.60 -11.25
CA ASN A 27 -26.23 -7.11 -12.06
C ASN A 27 -24.88 -6.60 -11.57
N TRP A 28 -24.81 -5.33 -11.12
CA TRP A 28 -23.58 -4.71 -10.70
C TRP A 28 -23.39 -4.78 -9.19
N GLN A 29 -22.27 -5.38 -8.78
CA GLN A 29 -21.83 -5.41 -7.39
C GLN A 29 -20.38 -4.96 -7.32
N LEU A 30 -20.02 -4.23 -6.28
CA LEU A 30 -18.66 -3.75 -6.11
C LEU A 30 -18.19 -3.83 -4.67
N VAL A 31 -16.87 -3.86 -4.50
CA VAL A 31 -16.20 -3.78 -3.19
C VAL A 31 -15.38 -2.49 -3.13
N ARG A 32 -15.63 -1.73 -2.08
CA ARG A 32 -14.95 -0.45 -1.78
C ARG A 32 -14.15 -0.51 -0.51
N VAL A 33 -13.17 0.38 -0.41
CA VAL A 33 -12.46 0.66 0.84
C VAL A 33 -13.22 1.72 1.63
N LYS A 34 -13.58 1.44 2.88
CA LYS A 34 -14.39 2.31 3.76
C LYS A 34 -13.85 3.73 3.89
N LYS A 35 -12.52 3.88 4.09
CA LYS A 35 -11.88 5.17 4.31
C LYS A 35 -11.83 6.04 3.06
N THR A 36 -11.46 5.47 1.92
CA THR A 36 -11.25 6.21 0.67
C THR A 36 -12.49 6.28 -0.19
N LYS A 37 -13.48 5.44 0.07
CA LYS A 37 -14.69 5.22 -0.76
C LYS A 37 -14.37 4.75 -2.19
N LYS A 38 -13.12 4.45 -2.48
CA LYS A 38 -12.69 3.98 -3.79
C LYS A 38 -13.05 2.51 -3.97
N ALA A 39 -13.66 2.19 -5.12
CA ALA A 39 -13.86 0.81 -5.54
C ALA A 39 -12.55 0.25 -6.10
N PHE A 40 -12.27 -1.01 -5.78
CA PHE A 40 -11.15 -1.75 -6.35
C PHE A 40 -11.59 -3.03 -7.07
N LEU A 41 -12.82 -3.45 -6.87
CA LEU A 41 -13.40 -4.63 -7.47
C LEU A 41 -14.84 -4.32 -7.88
N TRP A 42 -15.16 -4.55 -9.16
CA TRP A 42 -16.51 -4.52 -9.69
C TRP A 42 -16.82 -5.89 -10.26
N THR A 43 -18.03 -6.37 -10.08
CA THR A 43 -18.51 -7.61 -10.68
C THR A 43 -19.80 -7.35 -11.45
N TYR A 44 -19.95 -8.01 -12.57
CA TYR A 44 -21.16 -8.00 -13.39
C TYR A 44 -21.21 -9.26 -14.25
N GLU A 45 -22.41 -9.64 -14.65
CA GLU A 45 -22.62 -10.72 -15.61
C GLU A 45 -22.74 -10.14 -17.03
N ARG A 46 -22.03 -10.76 -17.96
CA ARG A 46 -22.09 -10.40 -19.35
C ARG A 46 -21.70 -11.61 -20.22
N ASP A 47 -22.43 -11.83 -21.30
CA ASP A 47 -22.17 -12.89 -22.27
C ASP A 47 -22.13 -14.30 -21.63
N GLY A 48 -22.92 -14.52 -20.56
CA GLY A 48 -22.98 -15.77 -19.80
C GLY A 48 -21.83 -16.02 -18.83
N TYR A 49 -20.95 -15.04 -18.62
CA TYR A 49 -19.84 -15.12 -17.67
C TYR A 49 -19.91 -14.03 -16.61
N ILE A 50 -19.41 -14.33 -15.44
CA ILE A 50 -19.09 -13.30 -14.45
C ILE A 50 -17.81 -12.59 -14.90
N ASN A 51 -17.86 -11.28 -14.93
CA ASN A 51 -16.75 -10.41 -15.29
C ASN A 51 -16.34 -9.59 -14.09
N LEU A 52 -15.04 -9.34 -13.95
CA LEU A 52 -14.46 -8.47 -12.91
C LEU A 52 -13.78 -7.29 -13.56
N ASN A 53 -14.04 -6.08 -13.04
CA ASN A 53 -13.15 -4.96 -13.31
C ASN A 53 -12.26 -4.74 -12.08
N VAL A 54 -10.95 -4.78 -12.32
CA VAL A 54 -9.91 -4.53 -11.32
C VAL A 54 -9.01 -3.39 -11.79
N LYS A 55 -8.52 -2.59 -10.85
CA LYS A 55 -7.49 -1.59 -11.15
C LYS A 55 -6.17 -2.26 -11.43
N VAL A 56 -5.41 -1.66 -12.33
CA VAL A 56 -4.09 -2.13 -12.72
C VAL A 56 -3.14 -0.96 -12.89
N SER A 57 -1.87 -1.12 -12.52
CA SER A 57 -0.84 -0.16 -12.87
C SER A 57 -0.48 -0.27 -14.37
N PRO A 58 -0.05 0.82 -15.02
CA PRO A 58 0.31 0.77 -16.44
C PRO A 58 1.37 -0.30 -16.77
N GLU A 59 2.29 -0.56 -15.83
CA GLU A 59 3.38 -1.55 -15.99
C GLU A 59 2.85 -2.99 -16.09
N TRP A 60 1.79 -3.32 -15.31
CA TRP A 60 1.19 -4.65 -15.28
C TRP A 60 -0.01 -4.81 -16.21
N ARG A 61 -0.57 -3.70 -16.71
CA ARG A 61 -1.75 -3.71 -17.58
C ARG A 61 -1.60 -4.62 -18.80
N ASP A 62 -0.55 -4.36 -19.56
CA ASP A 62 -0.31 -5.05 -20.84
C ASP A 62 0.20 -6.47 -20.57
N PHE A 63 1.03 -6.66 -19.54
CA PHE A 63 1.45 -8.01 -19.11
C PHE A 63 0.27 -8.95 -18.87
N TRP A 64 -0.76 -8.52 -18.13
CA TRP A 64 -1.94 -9.35 -17.87
C TRP A 64 -2.75 -9.63 -19.13
N ARG A 65 -2.91 -8.63 -20.00
CA ARG A 65 -3.64 -8.76 -21.28
C ARG A 65 -2.93 -9.68 -22.27
N ASP A 66 -1.61 -9.63 -22.29
CA ASP A 66 -0.80 -10.49 -23.17
C ASP A 66 -0.69 -11.91 -22.63
N THR A 67 -0.77 -12.08 -21.30
CA THR A 67 -0.67 -13.41 -20.67
C THR A 67 -1.96 -14.21 -20.77
N TYR A 68 -3.12 -13.54 -20.63
CA TYR A 68 -4.43 -14.21 -20.59
C TYR A 68 -5.41 -13.57 -21.56
N ALA A 69 -5.91 -14.36 -22.52
CA ALA A 69 -6.93 -13.89 -23.47
C ALA A 69 -8.25 -13.43 -22.79
N ALA A 70 -8.54 -13.99 -21.60
CA ALA A 70 -9.69 -13.60 -20.78
C ALA A 70 -9.43 -12.31 -19.96
N VAL A 71 -8.26 -11.65 -20.08
CA VAL A 71 -8.01 -10.32 -19.51
C VAL A 71 -8.03 -9.30 -20.63
N VAL A 72 -9.02 -8.41 -20.60
CA VAL A 72 -9.26 -7.42 -21.65
C VAL A 72 -9.29 -5.98 -21.09
N PRO A 73 -9.24 -4.93 -21.93
CA PRO A 73 -9.40 -3.55 -21.46
C PRO A 73 -10.69 -3.34 -20.67
N GLY A 74 -10.59 -2.57 -19.57
CA GLY A 74 -11.69 -2.37 -18.63
C GLY A 74 -12.99 -1.90 -19.30
N TRP A 75 -14.05 -2.71 -19.20
CA TRP A 75 -15.37 -2.38 -19.74
C TRP A 75 -16.06 -1.32 -18.88
N HIS A 76 -16.54 -0.26 -19.49
CA HIS A 76 -17.08 0.94 -18.83
C HIS A 76 -16.13 1.64 -17.83
N GLN A 77 -14.82 1.34 -17.93
CA GLN A 77 -13.81 1.93 -17.09
C GLN A 77 -12.70 2.59 -17.93
N ASN A 78 -11.85 3.40 -17.31
CA ASN A 78 -10.65 3.92 -17.97
C ASN A 78 -9.70 2.76 -18.30
N LYS A 79 -9.47 2.54 -19.60
CA LYS A 79 -8.71 1.41 -20.14
C LYS A 79 -7.21 1.46 -19.83
N GLU A 80 -6.71 2.61 -19.38
CA GLU A 80 -5.32 2.80 -18.93
C GLU A 80 -5.08 2.24 -17.53
N HIS A 81 -6.12 2.23 -16.69
CA HIS A 81 -6.02 1.91 -15.28
C HIS A 81 -6.93 0.77 -14.82
N TRP A 82 -7.61 0.11 -15.77
CA TRP A 82 -8.52 -0.97 -15.45
C TRP A 82 -8.45 -2.10 -16.47
N ASN A 83 -8.43 -3.31 -15.96
CA ASN A 83 -8.66 -4.53 -16.74
C ASN A 83 -10.00 -5.14 -16.37
N THR A 84 -10.63 -5.78 -17.36
CA THR A 84 -11.73 -6.72 -17.17
C THR A 84 -11.17 -8.14 -17.21
N ILE A 85 -11.52 -8.95 -16.26
CA ILE A 85 -11.23 -10.37 -16.18
C ILE A 85 -12.52 -11.11 -16.43
N ILE A 86 -12.56 -11.95 -17.46
CA ILE A 86 -13.70 -12.82 -17.78
C ILE A 86 -13.48 -14.13 -17.04
N LEU A 87 -14.40 -14.54 -16.19
CA LEU A 87 -14.28 -15.77 -15.39
C LEU A 87 -14.77 -16.99 -16.19
N ASP A 88 -14.10 -17.28 -17.29
CA ASP A 88 -14.36 -18.43 -18.18
C ASP A 88 -13.67 -19.73 -17.74
N GLY A 89 -12.94 -19.68 -16.61
CA GLY A 89 -12.20 -20.83 -16.06
C GLY A 89 -10.80 -21.03 -16.65
N THR A 90 -10.34 -20.18 -17.57
CA THR A 90 -9.02 -20.31 -18.19
C THR A 90 -7.88 -19.73 -17.34
N ILE A 91 -8.18 -18.79 -16.43
CA ILE A 91 -7.18 -18.15 -15.57
C ILE A 91 -7.09 -18.90 -14.24
N PRO A 92 -5.88 -19.26 -13.77
CA PRO A 92 -5.69 -19.85 -12.45
C PRO A 92 -6.26 -18.98 -11.34
N GLU A 93 -6.88 -19.58 -10.34
CA GLU A 93 -7.51 -18.86 -9.23
C GLU A 93 -6.54 -17.93 -8.49
N ASP A 94 -5.31 -18.38 -8.28
CA ASP A 94 -4.29 -17.58 -7.57
C ASP A 94 -3.92 -16.32 -8.35
N GLU A 95 -3.95 -16.35 -9.68
CA GLU A 95 -3.68 -15.17 -10.51
C GLU A 95 -4.88 -14.19 -10.48
N ILE A 96 -6.11 -14.69 -10.45
CA ILE A 96 -7.29 -13.84 -10.23
C ILE A 96 -7.19 -13.15 -8.87
N LYS A 97 -6.86 -13.90 -7.81
CA LYS A 97 -6.66 -13.37 -6.46
C LYS A 97 -5.55 -12.32 -6.42
N ARG A 98 -4.45 -12.57 -7.13
CA ARG A 98 -3.34 -11.61 -7.25
C ARG A 98 -3.77 -10.30 -7.88
N MET A 99 -4.47 -10.34 -9.02
CA MET A 99 -4.99 -9.14 -9.68
C MET A 99 -5.97 -8.35 -8.79
N ILE A 100 -6.82 -9.03 -8.02
CA ILE A 100 -7.71 -8.37 -7.05
C ILE A 100 -6.91 -7.72 -5.91
N ALA A 101 -5.88 -8.39 -5.38
CA ALA A 101 -5.02 -7.86 -4.34
C ALA A 101 -4.23 -6.63 -4.82
N GLU A 102 -3.66 -6.67 -6.02
CA GLU A 102 -3.01 -5.52 -6.67
C GLU A 102 -3.97 -4.33 -6.80
N SER A 103 -5.21 -4.59 -7.22
CA SER A 103 -6.25 -3.57 -7.32
C SER A 103 -6.59 -2.93 -5.96
N TYR A 104 -6.69 -3.74 -4.91
CA TYR A 104 -6.88 -3.24 -3.54
C TYR A 104 -5.71 -2.36 -3.10
N ASP A 105 -4.49 -2.79 -3.37
CA ASP A 105 -3.28 -2.04 -3.04
C ASP A 105 -3.24 -0.66 -3.71
N LEU A 106 -3.63 -0.59 -4.99
CA LEU A 106 -3.68 0.66 -5.75
C LEU A 106 -4.70 1.68 -5.19
N VAL A 107 -5.79 1.24 -4.56
CA VAL A 107 -6.78 2.14 -3.96
C VAL A 107 -6.49 2.44 -2.49
N THR A 108 -5.68 1.63 -1.83
CA THR A 108 -5.22 1.80 -0.45
C THR A 108 -3.82 2.38 -0.34
N ASP A 109 -3.14 2.63 -1.46
CA ASP A 109 -1.86 3.33 -1.48
C ASP A 109 -2.03 4.74 -0.89
N SER A 110 -1.84 4.80 0.42
CA SER A 110 -1.87 6.04 1.17
C SER A 110 -0.46 6.60 1.30
N PRO A 111 -0.30 7.92 1.45
CA PRO A 111 1.01 8.50 1.78
C PRO A 111 1.67 7.79 2.97
N SER A 112 0.89 7.35 3.96
CA SER A 112 1.40 6.61 5.12
C SER A 112 1.98 5.25 4.73
N LYS A 113 1.33 4.49 3.83
CA LYS A 113 1.87 3.20 3.34
C LYS A 113 3.21 3.41 2.65
N ARG A 114 3.30 4.38 1.72
CA ARG A 114 4.57 4.71 1.03
C ARG A 114 5.67 5.13 2.01
N ILE A 115 5.32 5.90 3.04
CA ILE A 115 6.24 6.29 4.11
C ILE A 115 6.75 5.06 4.85
N TYR A 116 5.88 4.15 5.27
CA TYR A 116 6.29 2.94 5.98
C TYR A 116 7.20 2.05 5.12
N GLU A 117 6.89 1.88 3.84
CA GLU A 117 7.75 1.12 2.91
C GLU A 117 9.11 1.80 2.69
N ALA A 118 9.14 3.14 2.67
CA ALA A 118 10.40 3.89 2.63
C ALA A 118 11.22 3.66 3.91
N VAL A 119 10.60 3.71 5.08
CA VAL A 119 11.28 3.51 6.38
C VAL A 119 11.83 2.09 6.51
N LYS A 120 11.13 1.07 6.04
CA LYS A 120 11.61 -0.33 6.03
C LYS A 120 12.91 -0.50 5.22
N LYS A 121 13.20 0.38 4.27
CA LYS A 121 14.42 0.35 3.46
C LYS A 121 15.65 0.91 4.17
N ILE A 122 15.49 1.58 5.31
CA ILE A 122 16.63 2.11 6.07
C ILE A 122 17.35 0.93 6.73
N PRO A 123 18.63 0.68 6.41
CA PRO A 123 19.34 -0.48 6.92
C PRO A 123 19.64 -0.33 8.42
N LYS A 124 19.85 -1.47 9.09
CA LYS A 124 20.35 -1.51 10.48
C LYS A 124 21.69 -0.77 10.59
N GLY A 125 21.84 0.03 11.64
CA GLY A 125 23.07 0.83 11.86
C GLY A 125 23.12 2.13 11.03
N LYS A 126 22.06 2.47 10.31
CA LYS A 126 21.93 3.73 9.57
C LYS A 126 20.68 4.49 9.97
N VAL A 127 20.68 5.79 9.68
CA VAL A 127 19.54 6.68 9.89
C VAL A 127 19.18 7.42 8.60
N ALA A 128 17.94 7.86 8.50
CA ALA A 128 17.49 8.77 7.45
C ALA A 128 16.78 9.98 8.07
N THR A 129 16.84 11.11 7.40
CA THR A 129 16.07 12.28 7.84
C THR A 129 14.62 12.19 7.40
N TYR A 130 13.70 12.90 8.09
CA TYR A 130 12.30 13.03 7.66
C TYR A 130 12.18 13.46 6.17
N GLY A 131 13.10 14.33 5.73
CA GLY A 131 13.13 14.79 4.33
C GLY A 131 13.52 13.68 3.34
N GLN A 132 14.52 12.86 3.68
CA GLN A 132 14.91 11.72 2.85
C GLN A 132 13.79 10.68 2.77
N VAL A 133 13.16 10.35 3.89
CA VAL A 133 12.01 9.43 3.89
C VAL A 133 10.86 9.99 3.03
N ALA A 134 10.60 11.29 3.10
CA ALA A 134 9.59 11.94 2.27
C ALA A 134 9.93 11.84 0.76
N GLU A 135 11.19 12.03 0.40
CA GLU A 135 11.67 11.86 -0.98
C GLU A 135 11.54 10.41 -1.45
N MET A 136 11.98 9.45 -0.65
CA MET A 136 11.83 8.01 -0.92
C MET A 136 10.36 7.59 -1.04
N ALA A 137 9.45 8.26 -0.33
CA ALA A 137 8.00 8.06 -0.44
C ALA A 137 7.37 8.79 -1.64
N GLY A 138 8.20 9.43 -2.49
CA GLY A 138 7.77 10.05 -3.74
C GLY A 138 7.40 11.54 -3.66
N ASN A 139 7.57 12.22 -2.51
CA ASN A 139 7.28 13.65 -2.40
C ASN A 139 8.06 14.33 -1.28
N LYS A 140 9.10 15.11 -1.64
CA LYS A 140 9.95 15.87 -0.69
C LYS A 140 9.18 16.79 0.29
N LYS A 141 7.99 17.26 -0.10
CA LYS A 141 7.17 18.17 0.72
C LYS A 141 6.42 17.45 1.86
N MET A 142 6.52 16.11 1.95
CA MET A 142 5.77 15.31 2.93
C MET A 142 6.49 15.10 4.27
N ALA A 143 7.58 15.80 4.60
CA ALA A 143 8.34 15.56 5.83
C ALA A 143 7.48 15.62 7.11
N ARG A 144 6.51 16.56 7.19
CA ARG A 144 5.54 16.61 8.31
C ARG A 144 4.63 15.39 8.34
N ALA A 145 4.19 14.91 7.17
CA ALA A 145 3.37 13.70 7.07
C ALA A 145 4.15 12.44 7.46
N VAL A 146 5.47 12.41 7.23
CA VAL A 146 6.35 11.35 7.74
C VAL A 146 6.28 11.29 9.26
N GLY A 147 6.49 12.42 9.95
CA GLY A 147 6.38 12.49 11.42
C GLY A 147 5.04 11.96 11.93
N ASN A 148 3.93 12.46 11.35
CA ASN A 148 2.59 12.03 11.73
C ASN A 148 2.33 10.53 11.48
N ALA A 149 2.88 9.98 10.40
CA ALA A 149 2.75 8.55 10.10
C ALA A 149 3.55 7.71 11.11
N LEU A 150 4.79 8.10 11.38
CA LEU A 150 5.66 7.36 12.32
C LEU A 150 5.15 7.40 13.77
N HIS A 151 4.51 8.49 14.16
CA HIS A 151 3.83 8.56 15.47
C HIS A 151 2.69 7.54 15.60
N LYS A 152 2.07 7.16 14.47
CA LYS A 152 0.98 6.18 14.38
C LYS A 152 1.44 4.83 13.81
N ASN A 153 2.73 4.52 13.90
CA ASN A 153 3.30 3.29 13.36
C ASN A 153 2.49 2.06 13.79
N PRO A 154 1.87 1.30 12.85
CA PRO A 154 1.02 0.17 13.18
C PRO A 154 1.79 -1.09 13.56
N GLU A 155 3.09 -1.15 13.24
CA GLU A 155 3.93 -2.35 13.40
C GLU A 155 5.31 -1.98 14.01
N PRO A 156 5.35 -1.57 15.31
CA PRO A 156 6.61 -1.29 15.98
C PRO A 156 7.54 -2.51 15.98
N GLY A 157 8.82 -2.28 15.62
CA GLY A 157 9.80 -3.36 15.46
C GLY A 157 9.92 -3.90 14.03
N VAL A 158 8.84 -3.90 13.24
CA VAL A 158 8.86 -4.24 11.80
C VAL A 158 9.17 -3.00 10.96
N ILE A 159 8.50 -1.88 11.27
CA ILE A 159 8.78 -0.58 10.67
C ILE A 159 9.74 0.17 11.61
N PRO A 160 11.04 0.30 11.24
CA PRO A 160 12.08 0.83 12.13
C PRO A 160 12.03 2.36 12.24
N CYS A 161 10.93 2.89 12.79
CA CYS A 161 10.71 4.34 12.94
C CYS A 161 11.80 5.03 13.79
N HIS A 162 12.48 4.29 14.68
CA HIS A 162 13.61 4.80 15.48
C HIS A 162 14.81 5.21 14.61
N ARG A 163 14.93 4.74 13.36
CA ARG A 163 16.00 5.14 12.42
C ARG A 163 15.73 6.47 11.71
N VAL A 164 14.62 7.17 12.05
CA VAL A 164 14.29 8.45 11.44
C VAL A 164 14.56 9.59 12.40
N VAL A 165 15.32 10.58 11.93
CA VAL A 165 15.81 11.73 12.70
C VAL A 165 15.49 13.04 11.97
N ASP A 166 15.69 14.19 12.62
CA ASP A 166 15.52 15.48 11.96
C ASP A 166 16.68 15.82 11.00
N SER A 167 16.61 16.95 10.32
CA SER A 167 17.63 17.39 9.35
C SER A 167 18.99 17.70 9.97
N LYS A 168 19.07 17.78 11.31
CA LYS A 168 20.30 18.03 12.06
C LYS A 168 20.80 16.76 12.78
N GLY A 169 20.07 15.65 12.64
CA GLY A 169 20.37 14.37 13.31
C GLY A 169 19.76 14.26 14.71
N ASN A 170 18.93 15.22 15.17
CA ASN A 170 18.30 15.13 16.48
C ASN A 170 17.24 14.03 16.49
N LEU A 171 17.15 13.32 17.60
CA LEU A 171 16.10 12.36 17.89
C LEU A 171 14.75 13.07 18.09
N ALA A 172 13.66 12.34 17.95
CA ALA A 172 12.32 12.88 18.15
C ALA A 172 12.04 13.08 19.65
N ASP A 173 11.70 14.30 20.06
CA ASP A 173 11.34 14.62 21.45
C ASP A 173 10.17 13.77 21.95
N GLU A 174 9.17 13.58 21.08
CA GLU A 174 7.96 12.78 21.34
C GLU A 174 8.00 11.44 20.56
N PHE A 175 9.05 10.64 20.75
CA PHE A 175 9.07 9.31 20.16
C PHE A 175 7.95 8.46 20.75
N ALA A 176 6.98 8.04 19.91
CA ALA A 176 5.73 7.42 20.33
C ALA A 176 5.89 6.13 21.16
N PHE A 177 7.06 5.50 21.10
CA PHE A 177 7.33 4.19 21.72
C PHE A 177 8.32 4.30 22.90
N GLY A 178 8.19 5.33 23.71
CA GLY A 178 8.95 5.50 24.96
C GLY A 178 9.85 6.74 25.01
N GLY A 179 9.64 7.72 24.15
CA GLY A 179 10.36 9.01 24.16
C GLY A 179 11.81 8.92 23.67
N LEU A 180 12.56 10.00 23.85
CA LEU A 180 13.97 10.16 23.46
C LEU A 180 14.86 8.99 23.92
N GLY A 181 14.70 8.55 25.17
CA GLY A 181 15.52 7.48 25.74
C GLY A 181 15.34 6.14 25.04
N ALA A 182 14.11 5.80 24.62
CA ALA A 182 13.83 4.57 23.92
C ALA A 182 14.39 4.60 22.48
N GLN A 183 14.26 5.72 21.77
CA GLN A 183 14.85 5.87 20.43
C GLN A 183 16.38 5.74 20.50
N ALA A 184 17.03 6.43 21.44
CA ALA A 184 18.47 6.36 21.62
C ALA A 184 18.95 4.94 21.96
N LYS A 185 18.20 4.21 22.80
CA LYS A 185 18.51 2.80 23.14
C LYS A 185 18.49 1.91 21.90
N LEU A 186 17.42 1.96 21.10
CA LEU A 186 17.28 1.16 19.88
C LEU A 186 18.40 1.46 18.88
N LEU A 187 18.76 2.73 18.69
CA LEU A 187 19.86 3.12 17.80
C LEU A 187 21.20 2.60 18.29
N LYS A 188 21.48 2.67 19.60
CA LYS A 188 22.72 2.14 20.21
C LYS A 188 22.81 0.63 20.07
N GLU A 189 21.72 -0.11 20.21
CA GLU A 189 21.66 -1.57 19.96
C GLU A 189 21.99 -1.94 18.50
N GLU A 190 21.83 -0.99 17.59
CA GLU A 190 22.19 -1.13 16.18
C GLU A 190 23.60 -0.62 15.84
N GLY A 191 24.36 -0.14 16.84
CA GLY A 191 25.71 0.39 16.67
C GLY A 191 25.76 1.87 16.24
N VAL A 192 24.63 2.58 16.27
CA VAL A 192 24.58 4.03 15.99
C VAL A 192 24.97 4.80 17.26
N VAL A 193 25.96 5.69 17.14
CA VAL A 193 26.41 6.54 18.24
C VAL A 193 25.45 7.73 18.40
N VAL A 194 24.90 7.88 19.60
CA VAL A 194 24.02 9.00 19.97
C VAL A 194 24.70 9.80 21.09
N VAL A 195 24.97 11.09 20.83
CA VAL A 195 25.57 12.05 21.79
C VAL A 195 24.57 13.21 21.97
N ASP A 196 24.21 13.49 23.19
CA ASP A 196 23.29 14.58 23.57
C ASP A 196 21.97 14.59 22.74
N GLY A 197 21.39 13.38 22.51
CA GLY A 197 20.15 13.22 21.73
C GLY A 197 20.32 13.42 20.23
N ARG A 198 21.55 13.34 19.72
CA ARG A 198 21.87 13.58 18.31
C ARG A 198 22.75 12.48 17.72
N VAL A 199 22.53 12.19 16.43
CA VAL A 199 23.32 11.29 15.59
C VAL A 199 24.15 12.12 14.60
N ASP A 200 25.42 11.76 14.40
CA ASP A 200 26.25 12.36 13.34
C ASP A 200 25.83 11.83 11.97
N LEU A 201 25.20 12.71 11.18
CA LEU A 201 24.70 12.37 9.84
C LEU A 201 25.84 12.09 8.85
N ASN A 202 27.04 12.63 9.04
CA ASN A 202 28.19 12.36 8.15
C ASN A 202 28.64 10.89 8.27
N VAL A 203 28.37 10.24 9.40
CA VAL A 203 28.78 8.85 9.67
C VAL A 203 27.64 7.85 9.45
N PHE A 204 26.45 8.19 9.93
CA PHE A 204 25.34 7.24 10.05
C PHE A 204 24.20 7.45 9.04
N GLN A 205 24.16 8.54 8.28
CA GLN A 205 23.14 8.74 7.27
C GLN A 205 23.27 7.70 6.13
N MET A 206 22.13 7.18 5.64
CA MET A 206 22.11 6.29 4.48
C MET A 206 22.24 7.05 3.17
#